data_1d36f7db0ecf0b3022796e24acdd04ea
#
_entry.id   1d36f7db0ecf0b3022796e24acdd04ea
#
_cell.length_a   1.000
_cell.length_b   1.000
_cell.length_c   1.000
_cell.angle_alpha   90.00
_cell.angle_beta   90.00
_cell.angle_gamma   90.00
#
_symmetry.space_group_name_H-M   'P 1'
#
loop_
_entity.id
_entity.type
_entity.pdbx_description
1 polymer ?
#
loop_
_entity_poly.entity_id
_entity_poly.type
_entity_poly.pdbx_seq_one_letter_code
_entity_poly.pdbx_strand_id
1 'polypeptide(L)'
;MTTLVGIQGPDFVVMASDSQITDNDQRIISTQTPKIVRKGKYLLGVTGDSRPGDILIYNWKPPMYKRQDPVDWMGRVVIPSIYNAFKDNGYEPNDKEASFAYLLAFDSYLFSIGSDLSFNGSENGLFTAGSGGPYALGYLYSLKPGSYKSLLMAKVIAERAVKIASVLDINTCPPIQLESQQRGWE
;
A
#
# COMPACT_ATOMS: atom_id res chain seq x y z
N MET A 1 12.45 0.43 -5.48
CA MET A 1 12.22 1.31 -4.30
C MET A 1 11.07 2.24 -4.61
N THR A 2 10.41 2.85 -3.62
CA THR A 2 9.09 3.48 -3.80
C THR A 2 8.78 4.36 -2.60
N THR A 3 7.87 5.30 -2.74
CA THR A 3 7.10 5.88 -1.62
C THR A 3 5.64 5.46 -1.76
N LEU A 4 5.14 4.75 -0.77
CA LEU A 4 3.74 4.38 -0.65
C LEU A 4 3.17 4.98 0.63
N VAL A 5 2.03 5.65 0.53
CA VAL A 5 1.32 6.31 1.63
C VAL A 5 -0.09 5.75 1.71
N GLY A 6 -0.54 5.44 2.91
CA GLY A 6 -1.93 5.07 3.21
C GLY A 6 -2.50 5.92 4.33
N ILE A 7 -3.70 6.42 4.14
CA ILE A 7 -4.47 7.20 5.12
C ILE A 7 -5.85 6.57 5.28
N GLN A 8 -6.16 6.11 6.49
CA GLN A 8 -7.48 5.62 6.86
C GLN A 8 -8.27 6.74 7.53
N GLY A 9 -9.41 7.06 6.97
CA GLY A 9 -10.41 7.94 7.59
C GLY A 9 -11.53 7.14 8.26
N PRO A 10 -12.60 7.82 8.71
CA PRO A 10 -13.71 7.15 9.40
C PRO A 10 -14.45 6.11 8.56
N ASP A 11 -14.57 6.36 7.25
CA ASP A 11 -15.34 5.55 6.30
C ASP A 11 -14.64 5.40 4.94
N PHE A 12 -13.35 5.71 4.86
CA PHE A 12 -12.57 5.63 3.64
C PHE A 12 -11.11 5.27 3.91
N VAL A 13 -10.43 4.83 2.84
CA VAL A 13 -8.97 4.76 2.75
C VAL A 13 -8.52 5.49 1.51
N VAL A 14 -7.42 6.23 1.62
CA VAL A 14 -6.69 6.82 0.50
C VAL A 14 -5.31 6.19 0.45
N MET A 15 -4.85 5.82 -0.74
CA MET A 15 -3.47 5.44 -1.00
C MET A 15 -2.86 6.35 -2.06
N ALA A 16 -1.61 6.73 -1.86
CA ALA A 16 -0.82 7.46 -2.84
C ALA A 16 0.54 6.80 -3.02
N SER A 17 1.07 6.79 -4.24
CA SER A 17 2.42 6.33 -4.52
C SER A 17 3.08 7.14 -5.62
N ASP A 18 4.40 7.08 -5.68
CA ASP A 18 5.18 7.52 -6.83
C ASP A 18 5.11 6.48 -7.98
N SER A 19 5.69 6.82 -9.14
CA SER A 19 5.71 5.96 -10.32
C SER A 19 7.11 5.51 -10.75
N GLN A 20 8.14 5.77 -9.94
CA GLN A 20 9.50 5.36 -10.28
C GLN A 20 9.72 3.86 -10.04
N ILE A 21 10.32 3.20 -11.02
CA ILE A 21 10.97 1.91 -10.87
C ILE A 21 12.48 2.16 -10.93
N THR A 22 13.25 1.53 -10.06
CA THR A 22 14.71 1.57 -10.07
C THR A 22 15.21 0.15 -10.33
N ASP A 23 16.00 -0.03 -11.38
CA ASP A 23 16.60 -1.31 -11.75
C ASP A 23 18.10 -1.08 -11.98
N ASN A 24 18.96 -1.86 -11.29
CA ASN A 24 20.43 -1.75 -11.35
C ASN A 24 20.93 -0.30 -11.27
N ASP A 25 20.45 0.47 -10.28
CA ASP A 25 20.74 1.89 -10.07
C ASP A 25 20.27 2.83 -11.21
N GLN A 26 19.58 2.30 -12.21
CA GLN A 26 18.96 3.09 -13.26
C GLN A 26 17.51 3.44 -12.91
N ARG A 27 17.19 4.72 -13.10
CA ARG A 27 15.84 5.22 -12.90
C ARG A 27 14.99 4.98 -14.13
N ILE A 28 13.93 4.21 -13.97
CA ILE A 28 12.90 4.00 -14.98
C ILE A 28 11.60 4.62 -14.46
N ILE A 29 11.02 5.57 -15.20
CA ILE A 29 9.69 6.08 -14.89
C ILE A 29 8.71 5.27 -15.73
N SER A 30 7.88 4.46 -15.06
CA SER A 30 6.84 3.68 -15.70
C SER A 30 5.48 4.13 -15.22
N THR A 31 4.59 4.45 -16.16
CA THR A 31 3.19 4.71 -15.91
C THR A 31 2.30 3.51 -16.26
N GLN A 32 2.88 2.48 -16.88
CA GLN A 32 2.11 1.31 -17.34
C GLN A 32 1.89 0.26 -16.25
N THR A 33 2.81 0.19 -15.26
CA THR A 33 2.66 -0.74 -14.14
C THR A 33 2.29 0.06 -12.88
N PRO A 34 1.01 0.11 -12.52
CA PRO A 34 0.58 0.85 -11.35
C PRO A 34 1.08 0.16 -10.07
N LYS A 35 1.53 0.96 -9.10
CA LYS A 35 1.91 0.48 -7.76
C LYS A 35 0.70 0.35 -6.84
N ILE A 36 -0.41 0.98 -7.18
CA ILE A 36 -1.68 0.86 -6.48
C ILE A 36 -2.71 0.30 -7.46
N VAL A 37 -3.30 -0.83 -7.11
CA VAL A 37 -4.31 -1.49 -7.93
C VAL A 37 -5.56 -1.80 -7.14
N ARG A 38 -6.67 -1.80 -7.84
CA ARG A 38 -7.96 -2.22 -7.32
C ARG A 38 -8.24 -3.66 -7.71
N LYS A 39 -8.51 -4.51 -6.72
CA LYS A 39 -8.85 -5.92 -6.93
C LYS A 39 -10.19 -6.24 -6.26
N GLY A 40 -11.27 -6.14 -7.01
CA GLY A 40 -12.61 -6.23 -6.44
C GLY A 40 -12.83 -5.17 -5.37
N LYS A 41 -13.17 -5.60 -4.17
CA LYS A 41 -13.36 -4.71 -3.00
C LYS A 41 -12.08 -4.41 -2.22
N TYR A 42 -10.91 -4.75 -2.76
CA TYR A 42 -9.63 -4.47 -2.15
C TYR A 42 -8.85 -3.41 -2.92
N LEU A 43 -8.14 -2.58 -2.18
CA LEU A 43 -7.15 -1.66 -2.71
C LEU A 43 -5.78 -2.15 -2.23
N LEU A 44 -4.88 -2.44 -3.16
CA LEU A 44 -3.55 -2.98 -2.90
C LEU A 44 -2.49 -2.00 -3.37
N GLY A 45 -1.62 -1.58 -2.48
CA GLY A 45 -0.41 -0.82 -2.79
C GLY A 45 0.83 -1.70 -2.59
N VAL A 46 1.76 -1.69 -3.56
CA VAL A 46 2.95 -2.55 -3.55
C VAL A 46 4.23 -1.73 -3.56
N THR A 47 5.26 -2.20 -2.84
CA THR A 47 6.61 -1.62 -2.83
C THR A 47 7.66 -2.71 -2.57
N GLY A 48 8.91 -2.45 -2.96
CA GLY A 48 10.02 -3.39 -2.83
C GLY A 48 10.22 -4.23 -4.09
N ASP A 49 10.51 -5.51 -3.92
CA ASP A 49 10.76 -6.43 -5.02
C ASP A 49 9.55 -6.55 -5.94
N SER A 50 9.81 -6.57 -7.26
CA SER A 50 8.76 -6.56 -8.27
C SER A 50 7.98 -7.88 -8.31
N ARG A 51 8.67 -9.03 -8.21
CA ARG A 51 8.05 -10.34 -8.41
C ARG A 51 6.88 -10.64 -7.46
N PRO A 52 6.99 -10.46 -6.11
CA PRO A 52 5.85 -10.65 -5.24
C PRO A 52 4.72 -9.65 -5.50
N GLY A 53 5.04 -8.40 -5.88
CA GLY A 53 4.06 -7.40 -6.30
C GLY A 53 3.27 -7.86 -7.53
N ASP A 54 3.95 -8.34 -8.56
CA ASP A 54 3.32 -8.85 -9.79
C ASP A 54 2.39 -10.04 -9.52
N ILE A 55 2.80 -10.96 -8.63
CA ILE A 55 1.94 -12.09 -8.25
C ILE A 55 0.63 -11.58 -7.64
N LEU A 56 0.70 -10.61 -6.74
CA LEU A 56 -0.51 -10.06 -6.13
C LEU A 56 -1.34 -9.25 -7.12
N ILE A 57 -0.71 -8.49 -8.00
CA ILE A 57 -1.42 -7.70 -9.01
C ILE A 57 -2.13 -8.61 -10.03
N TYR A 58 -1.48 -9.63 -10.53
CA TYR A 58 -2.01 -10.40 -11.66
C TYR A 58 -2.65 -11.74 -11.26
N ASN A 59 -2.09 -12.45 -10.29
CA ASN A 59 -2.47 -13.83 -9.99
C ASN A 59 -3.33 -13.97 -8.72
N TRP A 60 -3.14 -13.11 -7.69
CA TRP A 60 -3.94 -13.21 -6.49
C TRP A 60 -5.41 -12.89 -6.75
N LYS A 61 -6.29 -13.77 -6.27
CA LYS A 61 -7.74 -13.58 -6.29
C LYS A 61 -8.20 -13.29 -4.85
N PRO A 62 -8.49 -12.02 -4.52
CA PRO A 62 -8.86 -11.66 -3.16
C PRO A 62 -10.17 -12.36 -2.73
N PRO A 63 -10.24 -12.86 -1.49
CA PRO A 63 -11.45 -13.47 -0.96
C PRO A 63 -12.54 -12.42 -0.77
N MET A 64 -13.81 -12.81 -0.91
CA MET A 64 -14.93 -11.91 -0.71
C MET A 64 -15.09 -11.62 0.79
N TYR A 65 -14.92 -10.34 1.19
CA TYR A 65 -15.09 -9.92 2.57
C TYR A 65 -16.53 -10.12 3.07
N LYS A 66 -16.68 -10.80 4.21
CA LYS A 66 -17.99 -11.21 4.78
C LYS A 66 -18.42 -10.32 5.96
N ARG A 67 -17.89 -9.11 6.11
CA ARG A 67 -18.24 -8.12 7.15
C ARG A 67 -18.13 -8.68 8.58
N GLN A 68 -17.08 -9.43 8.83
CA GLN A 68 -16.69 -9.91 10.16
C GLN A 68 -15.59 -9.02 10.76
N ASP A 69 -15.04 -9.37 11.89
CA ASP A 69 -13.90 -8.63 12.45
C ASP A 69 -12.77 -8.52 11.42
N PRO A 70 -12.29 -7.29 11.09
CA PRO A 70 -11.34 -7.09 10.02
C PRO A 70 -9.94 -7.65 10.33
N VAL A 71 -9.53 -7.70 11.60
CA VAL A 71 -8.24 -8.27 12.02
C VAL A 71 -8.28 -9.78 11.91
N ASP A 72 -9.35 -10.41 12.39
CA ASP A 72 -9.59 -11.85 12.23
C ASP A 72 -9.67 -12.24 10.74
N TRP A 73 -10.33 -11.42 9.92
CA TRP A 73 -10.40 -11.64 8.47
C TRP A 73 -9.03 -11.58 7.81
N MET A 74 -8.22 -10.58 8.17
CA MET A 74 -6.83 -10.50 7.69
C MET A 74 -6.05 -11.76 8.04
N GLY A 75 -5.97 -12.12 9.31
CA GLY A 75 -5.14 -13.22 9.77
C GLY A 75 -5.60 -14.60 9.29
N ARG A 76 -6.92 -14.85 9.29
CA ARG A 76 -7.46 -16.18 9.00
C ARG A 76 -7.78 -16.43 7.54
N VAL A 77 -7.97 -15.39 6.73
CA VAL A 77 -8.44 -15.55 5.34
C VAL A 77 -7.54 -14.85 4.34
N VAL A 78 -7.24 -13.57 4.55
CA VAL A 78 -6.49 -12.79 3.56
C VAL A 78 -5.03 -13.22 3.50
N ILE A 79 -4.33 -13.26 4.63
CA ILE A 79 -2.91 -13.67 4.68
C ILE A 79 -2.70 -15.09 4.13
N PRO A 80 -3.48 -16.12 4.53
CA PRO A 80 -3.37 -17.43 3.89
C PRO A 80 -3.63 -17.42 2.38
N SER A 81 -4.55 -16.58 1.91
CA SER A 81 -4.81 -16.47 0.46
C SER A 81 -3.66 -15.83 -0.31
N ILE A 82 -2.96 -14.86 0.29
CA ILE A 82 -1.74 -14.27 -0.26
C ILE A 82 -0.61 -15.29 -0.29
N TYR A 83 -0.39 -16.01 0.81
CA TYR A 83 0.61 -17.08 0.89
C TYR A 83 0.40 -18.14 -0.20
N ASN A 84 -0.85 -18.60 -0.38
CA ASN A 84 -1.18 -19.58 -1.42
C ASN A 84 -0.90 -19.01 -2.82
N ALA A 85 -1.23 -17.72 -3.08
CA ALA A 85 -0.93 -17.09 -4.35
C ALA A 85 0.59 -17.07 -4.63
N PHE A 86 1.42 -16.82 -3.63
CA PHE A 86 2.87 -16.89 -3.75
C PHE A 86 3.34 -18.31 -4.05
N LYS A 87 2.91 -19.28 -3.25
CA LYS A 87 3.27 -20.69 -3.42
C LYS A 87 2.88 -21.24 -4.80
N ASP A 88 1.65 -20.97 -5.26
CA ASP A 88 1.13 -21.40 -6.54
C ASP A 88 1.89 -20.79 -7.74
N ASN A 89 2.61 -19.69 -7.52
CA ASN A 89 3.45 -19.01 -8.51
C ASN A 89 4.95 -19.18 -8.26
N GLY A 90 5.35 -20.17 -7.45
CA GLY A 90 6.74 -20.54 -7.21
C GLY A 90 7.55 -19.47 -6.46
N TYR A 91 6.91 -18.71 -5.59
CA TYR A 91 7.55 -17.70 -4.75
C TYR A 91 7.45 -18.08 -3.27
N GLU A 92 8.58 -18.12 -2.57
CA GLU A 92 8.65 -18.38 -1.13
C GLU A 92 8.87 -17.06 -0.36
N PRO A 93 7.87 -16.58 0.42
CA PRO A 93 7.97 -15.30 1.10
C PRO A 93 8.98 -15.26 2.26
N ASN A 94 9.52 -16.41 2.66
CA ASN A 94 10.52 -16.51 3.75
C ASN A 94 11.97 -16.37 3.30
N ASP A 95 12.22 -15.99 2.05
CA ASP A 95 13.57 -15.68 1.61
C ASP A 95 14.09 -14.47 2.40
N LYS A 96 15.22 -14.66 3.11
CA LYS A 96 15.82 -13.63 3.97
C LYS A 96 16.25 -12.38 3.18
N GLU A 97 16.38 -12.51 1.88
CA GLU A 97 16.72 -11.42 0.96
C GLU A 97 15.48 -10.69 0.41
N ALA A 98 14.29 -11.26 0.58
CA ALA A 98 13.05 -10.65 0.10
C ALA A 98 12.75 -9.32 0.83
N SER A 99 12.71 -8.24 0.07
CA SER A 99 12.43 -6.90 0.59
C SER A 99 11.20 -6.31 -0.09
N PHE A 100 10.03 -6.55 0.46
CA PHE A 100 8.79 -5.94 0.00
C PHE A 100 7.87 -5.56 1.17
N ALA A 101 6.98 -4.64 0.92
CA ALA A 101 5.89 -4.32 1.81
C ALA A 101 4.64 -3.96 0.99
N TYR A 102 3.48 -4.24 1.56
CA TYR A 102 2.20 -3.92 0.96
C TYR A 102 1.35 -3.09 1.90
N LEU A 103 0.54 -2.23 1.32
CA LEU A 103 -0.64 -1.69 1.99
C LEU A 103 -1.87 -2.34 1.38
N LEU A 104 -2.75 -2.85 2.21
CA LEU A 104 -4.00 -3.48 1.78
C LEU A 104 -5.17 -2.82 2.49
N ALA A 105 -6.16 -2.39 1.71
CA ALA A 105 -7.40 -1.84 2.25
C ALA A 105 -8.61 -2.61 1.75
N PHE A 106 -9.61 -2.76 2.62
CA PHE A 106 -10.96 -3.25 2.31
C PHE A 106 -11.95 -2.70 3.34
N ASP A 107 -13.14 -2.38 2.90
CA ASP A 107 -14.25 -1.84 3.71
C ASP A 107 -13.83 -0.70 4.66
N SER A 108 -12.97 0.21 4.18
CA SER A 108 -12.35 1.33 4.92
C SER A 108 -11.35 0.95 6.02
N TYR A 109 -10.92 -0.29 6.13
CA TYR A 109 -9.79 -0.70 6.97
C TYR A 109 -8.50 -0.72 6.17
N LEU A 110 -7.41 -0.31 6.80
CA LEU A 110 -6.07 -0.25 6.19
C LEU A 110 -5.09 -1.07 7.02
N PHE A 111 -4.34 -1.93 6.33
CA PHE A 111 -3.31 -2.78 6.93
C PHE A 111 -1.99 -2.64 6.18
N SER A 112 -0.90 -2.72 6.92
CA SER A 112 0.45 -2.93 6.38
C SER A 112 0.82 -4.40 6.49
N ILE A 113 1.45 -4.95 5.45
CA ILE A 113 1.89 -6.34 5.39
C ILE A 113 3.38 -6.36 5.06
N GLY A 114 4.17 -7.03 5.89
CA GLY A 114 5.61 -7.21 5.71
C GLY A 114 5.96 -8.37 4.77
N SER A 115 7.25 -8.52 4.46
CA SER A 115 7.78 -9.60 3.61
C SER A 115 7.63 -10.99 4.25
N ASP A 116 7.54 -11.07 5.56
CA ASP A 116 7.24 -12.27 6.33
C ASP A 116 5.74 -12.58 6.45
N LEU A 117 4.90 -11.79 5.77
CA LEU A 117 3.44 -11.81 5.83
C LEU A 117 2.87 -11.45 7.21
N SER A 118 3.66 -10.93 8.15
CA SER A 118 3.10 -10.25 9.31
C SER A 118 2.29 -9.03 8.87
N PHE A 119 1.23 -8.72 9.60
CA PHE A 119 0.38 -7.58 9.28
C PHE A 119 0.05 -6.74 10.51
N ASN A 120 -0.17 -5.45 10.30
CA ASN A 120 -0.54 -4.52 11.34
C ASN A 120 -1.63 -3.56 10.87
N GLY A 121 -2.60 -3.28 11.74
CA GLY A 121 -3.48 -2.12 11.63
C GLY A 121 -2.85 -0.91 12.32
N SER A 122 -3.20 0.31 11.90
CA SER A 122 -2.70 1.54 12.52
C SER A 122 -3.74 2.17 13.43
N GLU A 123 -3.37 2.49 14.67
CA GLU A 123 -4.24 3.20 15.61
C GLU A 123 -4.61 4.62 15.15
N ASN A 124 -3.68 5.30 14.48
CA ASN A 124 -3.89 6.65 13.94
C ASN A 124 -4.27 6.67 12.46
N GLY A 125 -4.43 5.50 11.83
CA GLY A 125 -4.82 5.38 10.44
C GLY A 125 -3.76 5.79 9.42
N LEU A 126 -2.48 5.90 9.80
CA LEU A 126 -1.40 6.32 8.92
C LEU A 126 -0.41 5.20 8.69
N PHE A 127 -0.12 4.91 7.43
CA PHE A 127 0.95 4.01 7.03
C PHE A 127 1.79 4.62 5.91
N THR A 128 3.07 4.31 5.92
CA THR A 128 3.99 4.56 4.80
C THR A 128 4.88 3.35 4.59
N ALA A 129 5.29 3.12 3.35
CA ALA A 129 6.22 2.05 3.02
C ALA A 129 7.17 2.48 1.89
N GLY A 130 8.28 1.76 1.75
CA GLY A 130 9.33 2.04 0.77
C GLY A 130 10.36 3.05 1.26
N SER A 131 11.36 3.34 0.42
CA SER A 131 12.53 4.19 0.78
C SER A 131 12.17 5.62 1.15
N GLY A 132 11.17 6.22 0.49
CA GLY A 132 10.68 7.57 0.83
C GLY A 132 9.65 7.59 1.95
N GLY A 133 9.26 6.41 2.48
CA GLY A 133 8.28 6.28 3.56
C GLY A 133 8.58 7.15 4.79
N PRO A 134 9.81 7.16 5.34
CA PRO A 134 10.15 7.99 6.50
C PRO A 134 9.90 9.49 6.29
N TYR A 135 10.21 10.02 5.11
CA TYR A 135 9.98 11.44 4.78
C TYR A 135 8.49 11.77 4.70
N ALA A 136 7.72 10.90 4.03
CA ALA A 136 6.27 11.04 3.96
C ALA A 136 5.63 10.95 5.35
N LEU A 137 6.08 10.00 6.18
CA LEU A 137 5.57 9.83 7.55
C LEU A 137 5.85 11.05 8.42
N GLY A 138 7.07 11.61 8.35
CA GLY A 138 7.42 12.83 9.08
C GLY A 138 6.48 13.98 8.75
N TYR A 139 6.14 14.16 7.47
CA TYR A 139 5.14 15.16 7.08
C TYR A 139 3.75 14.84 7.66
N LEU A 140 3.27 13.60 7.57
CA LEU A 140 1.96 13.21 8.09
C LEU A 140 1.85 13.46 9.59
N TYR A 141 2.89 13.15 10.35
CA TYR A 141 2.93 13.40 11.81
C TYR A 141 3.07 14.88 12.18
N SER A 142 3.54 15.74 11.28
CA SER A 142 3.57 17.18 11.51
C SER A 142 2.19 17.85 11.44
N LEU A 143 1.19 17.14 10.91
CA LEU A 143 -0.16 17.65 10.76
C LEU A 143 -0.93 17.54 12.09
N LYS A 144 -1.87 18.47 12.29
CA LYS A 144 -2.76 18.39 13.47
C LYS A 144 -3.64 17.13 13.37
N PRO A 145 -3.89 16.43 14.49
CA PRO A 145 -4.84 15.33 14.53
C PRO A 145 -6.19 15.71 13.91
N GLY A 146 -6.68 14.89 13.01
CA GLY A 146 -7.96 15.14 12.31
C GLY A 146 -7.88 15.96 11.02
N SER A 147 -6.70 16.41 10.60
CA SER A 147 -6.53 17.12 9.32
C SER A 147 -6.98 16.29 8.10
N TYR A 148 -7.00 14.97 8.22
CA TYR A 148 -7.36 14.03 7.16
C TYR A 148 -8.71 13.33 7.39
N LYS A 149 -9.65 13.94 8.12
CA LYS A 149 -10.97 13.36 8.39
C LYS A 149 -11.92 13.36 7.20
N SER A 150 -11.71 14.20 6.19
CA SER A 150 -12.48 14.18 4.97
C SER A 150 -11.70 13.51 3.83
N LEU A 151 -12.39 12.77 2.97
CA LEU A 151 -11.79 12.10 1.82
C LEU A 151 -10.99 13.07 0.92
N LEU A 152 -11.54 14.26 0.66
CA LEU A 152 -10.88 15.27 -0.18
C LEU A 152 -9.55 15.72 0.45
N MET A 153 -9.55 16.04 1.75
CA MET A 153 -8.34 16.46 2.45
C MET A 153 -7.33 15.33 2.55
N ALA A 154 -7.78 14.10 2.81
CA ALA A 154 -6.89 12.94 2.84
C ALA A 154 -6.20 12.71 1.49
N LYS A 155 -6.90 12.89 0.36
CA LYS A 155 -6.30 12.83 -0.99
C LYS A 155 -5.21 13.87 -1.17
N VAL A 156 -5.49 15.13 -0.85
CA VAL A 156 -4.52 16.23 -0.96
C VAL A 156 -3.30 15.99 -0.07
N ILE A 157 -3.52 15.51 1.16
CA ILE A 157 -2.46 15.24 2.12
C ILE A 157 -1.60 14.05 1.66
N ALA A 158 -2.21 12.94 1.21
CA ALA A 158 -1.49 11.77 0.72
C ALA A 158 -0.62 12.10 -0.50
N GLU A 159 -1.17 12.84 -1.47
CA GLU A 159 -0.41 13.30 -2.62
C GLU A 159 0.76 14.20 -2.22
N ARG A 160 0.54 15.13 -1.28
CA ARG A 160 1.58 16.04 -0.79
C ARG A 160 2.68 15.29 -0.03
N ALA A 161 2.34 14.25 0.75
CA ALA A 161 3.31 13.41 1.44
C ALA A 161 4.27 12.74 0.45
N VAL A 162 3.76 12.18 -0.66
CA VAL A 162 4.60 11.60 -1.72
C VAL A 162 5.42 12.67 -2.43
N LYS A 163 4.87 13.86 -2.70
CA LYS A 163 5.61 14.99 -3.28
C LYS A 163 6.78 15.42 -2.40
N ILE A 164 6.60 15.48 -1.08
CA ILE A 164 7.69 15.81 -0.15
C ILE A 164 8.76 14.71 -0.18
N ALA A 165 8.37 13.44 -0.16
CA ALA A 165 9.29 12.33 -0.28
C ALA A 165 10.09 12.41 -1.59
N SER A 166 9.48 12.81 -2.71
CA SER A 166 10.16 12.90 -4.01
C SER A 166 11.25 13.98 -4.10
N VAL A 167 11.27 14.90 -3.15
CA VAL A 167 12.35 15.91 -3.04
C VAL A 167 13.58 15.36 -2.32
N LEU A 168 13.37 14.39 -1.41
CA LEU A 168 14.39 13.92 -0.47
C LEU A 168 14.89 12.50 -0.81
N ASP A 169 14.05 11.69 -1.43
CA ASP A 169 14.36 10.31 -1.80
C ASP A 169 14.61 10.19 -3.31
N ILE A 170 15.83 9.82 -3.70
CA ILE A 170 16.22 9.64 -5.10
C ILE A 170 15.43 8.53 -5.81
N ASN A 171 14.79 7.66 -5.07
CA ASN A 171 14.00 6.53 -5.58
C ASN A 171 12.50 6.83 -5.67
N THR A 172 12.12 8.08 -5.45
CA THR A 172 10.73 8.53 -5.50
C THR A 172 10.56 9.61 -6.56
N CYS A 173 9.67 9.39 -7.53
CA CYS A 173 9.45 10.33 -8.62
C CYS A 173 8.00 10.37 -9.11
N PRO A 174 7.48 11.57 -9.44
CA PRO A 174 6.23 11.71 -10.19
C PRO A 174 6.23 10.95 -11.54
N PRO A 175 5.05 10.66 -12.11
CA PRO A 175 3.71 11.06 -11.64
C PRO A 175 3.28 10.33 -10.38
N ILE A 176 2.39 10.96 -9.59
CA ILE A 176 1.85 10.36 -8.39
C ILE A 176 0.55 9.65 -8.73
N GLN A 177 0.45 8.40 -8.31
CA GLN A 177 -0.78 7.61 -8.34
C GLN A 177 -1.58 7.89 -7.08
N LEU A 178 -2.89 8.02 -7.21
CA LEU A 178 -3.80 8.31 -6.11
C LEU A 178 -5.08 7.50 -6.27
N GLU A 179 -5.35 6.65 -5.30
CA GLU A 179 -6.54 5.82 -5.26
C GLU A 179 -7.26 5.95 -3.92
N SER A 180 -8.56 5.68 -3.90
CA SER A 180 -9.34 5.72 -2.67
C SER A 180 -10.46 4.68 -2.68
N GLN A 181 -10.82 4.23 -1.50
CA GLN A 181 -11.93 3.32 -1.24
C GLN A 181 -12.81 3.91 -0.14
N GLN A 182 -14.11 3.78 -0.27
CA GLN A 182 -15.08 4.13 0.77
C GLN A 182 -15.79 2.87 1.30
N ARG A 183 -16.31 2.94 2.52
CA ARG A 183 -17.10 1.85 3.12
C ARG A 183 -18.35 1.58 2.29
N GLY A 184 -18.70 0.30 2.12
CA GLY A 184 -19.90 -0.08 1.38
C GLY A 184 -19.78 0.09 -0.14
N TRP A 185 -18.60 0.28 -0.65
CA TRP A 185 -18.36 0.40 -2.09
C TRP A 185 -18.68 -0.92 -2.81
N GLU A 186 -19.65 -0.86 -3.73
CA GLU A 186 -20.06 -1.97 -4.60
C GLU A 186 -19.27 -2.01 -5.90
#